data_f98148505073065a002a670ff4d9dcf7
#
_entry.id   f98148505073065a002a670ff4d9dcf7
#
_cell.length_a   1.000
_cell.length_b   1.000
_cell.length_c   1.000
_cell.angle_alpha   90.00
_cell.angle_beta   90.00
_cell.angle_gamma   90.00
#
_symmetry.space_group_name_H-M   'P 1'
#
loop_
_entity.id
_entity.type
_entity.pdbx_description
1 polymer ?
#
loop_
_entity_poly.entity_id
_entity_poly.type
_entity_poly.pdbx_seq_one_letter_code
_entity_poly.pdbx_strand_id
1 'polypeptide(L)'
;QSGTVIHKNLGEKLDIVGEGTKADDRYDATNIKTMTKDGKVVVGLAKDITADKVTVGQKGEPGKDGVDGQIGVNGKDGSAVVLNGKDGSIGLNGKDGANGVSIKGDQGPAGVDGAAGETKNRIVYEYKDPKDPSQTIKEDVATLNDGLKFKGDKGDSIAKKLNEELEILGKLDPNAAVTDKNLRVDNDAGKLVLKMAKQLQ
;
A
#
# COMPACT_ATOMS: atom_id res chain seq x y z
N GLN A 1 -5.78 31.22 26.71
CA GLN A 1 -5.99 32.30 25.74
C GLN A 1 -4.73 33.16 25.74
N SER A 2 -4.04 33.22 24.61
CA SER A 2 -2.91 34.11 24.38
C SER A 2 -3.40 35.30 23.55
N GLY A 3 -2.97 36.49 23.82
CA GLY A 3 -3.28 37.69 23.07
C GLY A 3 -3.62 38.90 23.97
N THR A 4 -3.48 40.09 23.40
CA THR A 4 -3.80 41.35 24.05
C THR A 4 -5.33 41.56 24.06
N VAL A 5 -5.87 42.03 25.16
CA VAL A 5 -7.30 42.37 25.24
C VAL A 5 -7.53 43.59 24.31
N ILE A 6 -8.51 43.46 23.43
CA ILE A 6 -8.94 44.56 22.58
C ILE A 6 -10.03 45.35 23.30
N HIS A 7 -9.75 46.62 23.61
CA HIS A 7 -10.73 47.56 24.14
C HIS A 7 -11.33 48.41 23.03
N LYS A 8 -12.63 48.51 22.97
CA LYS A 8 -13.38 49.37 22.06
C LYS A 8 -14.29 50.31 22.83
N ASN A 9 -14.34 51.56 22.44
CA ASN A 9 -15.27 52.53 22.96
C ASN A 9 -16.68 52.33 22.37
N LEU A 10 -17.69 52.91 23.01
CA LEU A 10 -19.03 52.88 22.47
C LEU A 10 -19.10 53.50 21.07
N GLY A 11 -19.66 52.80 20.10
CA GLY A 11 -19.73 53.20 18.69
C GLY A 11 -18.52 52.84 17.81
N GLU A 12 -17.45 52.31 18.39
CA GLU A 12 -16.32 51.80 17.61
C GLU A 12 -16.60 50.44 17.02
N LYS A 13 -16.18 50.21 15.76
CA LYS A 13 -16.31 48.98 15.04
C LYS A 13 -15.26 47.96 15.50
N LEU A 14 -15.65 46.72 15.69
CA LEU A 14 -14.77 45.57 15.86
C LEU A 14 -14.80 44.74 14.57
N ASP A 15 -13.70 44.65 13.87
CA ASP A 15 -13.55 43.80 12.69
C ASP A 15 -12.99 42.43 13.10
N ILE A 16 -13.64 41.37 12.61
CA ILE A 16 -13.15 39.98 12.72
C ILE A 16 -12.86 39.54 11.30
N VAL A 17 -11.58 39.40 10.99
CA VAL A 17 -11.10 39.10 9.63
C VAL A 17 -10.29 37.81 9.59
N GLY A 18 -10.32 37.15 8.46
CA GLY A 18 -9.45 36.01 8.15
C GLY A 18 -8.33 36.43 7.21
N GLU A 19 -7.25 35.70 7.19
CA GLU A 19 -6.06 35.94 6.33
C GLU A 19 -6.08 35.08 5.05
N GLY A 20 -7.22 34.56 4.65
CA GLY A 20 -7.37 33.76 3.45
C GLY A 20 -7.07 34.59 2.17
N THR A 21 -6.35 34.00 1.22
CA THR A 21 -5.88 34.68 0.01
C THR A 21 -6.54 34.18 -1.29
N LYS A 22 -7.47 33.21 -1.19
CA LYS A 22 -8.22 32.69 -2.34
C LYS A 22 -9.38 33.61 -2.69
N ALA A 23 -9.90 33.48 -3.93
CA ALA A 23 -11.13 34.16 -4.33
C ALA A 23 -12.33 33.73 -3.45
N ASP A 24 -13.32 34.62 -3.27
CA ASP A 24 -14.43 34.44 -2.32
C ASP A 24 -15.27 33.19 -2.60
N ASP A 25 -15.43 32.81 -3.86
CA ASP A 25 -16.11 31.59 -4.30
C ASP A 25 -15.42 30.27 -3.86
N ARG A 26 -14.21 30.37 -3.31
CA ARG A 26 -13.42 29.27 -2.78
C ARG A 26 -13.59 29.08 -1.28
N TYR A 27 -14.41 29.88 -0.63
CA TYR A 27 -14.73 29.79 0.80
C TYR A 27 -16.18 29.37 1.00
N ASP A 28 -16.38 28.41 1.88
CA ASP A 28 -17.68 27.92 2.26
C ASP A 28 -17.86 28.08 3.77
N ALA A 29 -18.97 28.68 4.17
CA ALA A 29 -19.31 28.93 5.55
C ALA A 29 -20.07 27.78 6.21
N THR A 30 -20.41 26.70 5.50
CA THR A 30 -21.24 25.61 6.03
C THR A 30 -20.59 24.85 7.20
N ASN A 31 -19.26 24.84 7.24
CA ASN A 31 -18.49 24.18 8.30
C ASN A 31 -18.27 25.06 9.55
N ILE A 32 -18.63 26.34 9.50
CA ILE A 32 -18.33 27.32 10.57
C ILE A 32 -19.62 27.91 11.09
N LYS A 33 -19.72 28.02 12.41
CA LYS A 33 -20.83 28.68 13.09
C LYS A 33 -20.34 29.62 14.18
N THR A 34 -20.88 30.83 14.20
CA THR A 34 -20.69 31.76 15.32
C THR A 34 -21.86 31.64 16.27
N MET A 35 -21.57 31.63 17.56
CA MET A 35 -22.55 31.50 18.67
C MET A 35 -22.19 32.45 19.78
N THR A 36 -23.20 32.90 20.56
CA THR A 36 -22.96 33.56 21.84
C THR A 36 -23.16 32.58 22.97
N LYS A 37 -22.20 32.46 23.87
CA LYS A 37 -22.25 31.60 25.04
C LYS A 37 -21.49 32.26 26.17
N ASP A 38 -22.13 32.35 27.35
CA ASP A 38 -21.54 32.89 28.59
C ASP A 38 -20.89 34.28 28.40
N GLY A 39 -21.58 35.18 27.66
CA GLY A 39 -21.10 36.54 27.37
C GLY A 39 -19.93 36.61 26.38
N LYS A 40 -19.65 35.51 25.64
CA LYS A 40 -18.57 35.41 24.66
C LYS A 40 -19.12 35.10 23.28
N VAL A 41 -18.42 35.61 22.23
CA VAL A 41 -18.61 35.12 20.88
C VAL A 41 -17.70 33.88 20.68
N VAL A 42 -18.32 32.76 20.34
CA VAL A 42 -17.61 31.49 20.06
C VAL A 42 -17.74 31.19 18.62
N VAL A 43 -16.59 30.97 17.93
CA VAL A 43 -16.53 30.45 16.57
C VAL A 43 -16.30 28.93 16.67
N GLY A 44 -17.24 28.16 16.17
CA GLY A 44 -17.18 26.69 16.19
C GLY A 44 -17.00 26.12 14.77
N LEU A 45 -16.14 25.14 14.63
CA LEU A 45 -16.03 24.30 13.44
C LEU A 45 -16.97 23.09 13.63
N ALA A 46 -17.66 22.68 12.55
CA ALA A 46 -18.49 21.49 12.55
C ALA A 46 -17.65 20.24 12.90
N LYS A 47 -18.27 19.26 13.57
CA LYS A 47 -17.60 17.96 13.84
C LYS A 47 -17.43 17.15 12.56
N ASP A 48 -18.37 17.31 11.63
CA ASP A 48 -18.31 16.71 10.29
C ASP A 48 -17.98 17.81 9.30
N ILE A 49 -16.81 17.73 8.66
CA ILE A 49 -16.32 18.74 7.72
C ILE A 49 -16.58 18.25 6.31
N THR A 50 -17.30 19.07 5.51
CA THR A 50 -17.50 18.84 4.09
C THR A 50 -16.59 19.78 3.30
N ALA A 51 -15.77 19.25 2.39
CA ALA A 51 -14.88 20.03 1.54
C ALA A 51 -14.68 19.33 0.19
N ASP A 52 -14.60 20.08 -0.89
CA ASP A 52 -14.28 19.53 -2.23
C ASP A 52 -12.87 18.95 -2.29
N LYS A 53 -11.93 19.54 -1.55
CA LYS A 53 -10.53 19.12 -1.56
C LYS A 53 -9.83 19.47 -0.24
N VAL A 54 -9.15 18.48 0.30
CA VAL A 54 -8.22 18.66 1.44
C VAL A 54 -6.80 18.38 0.96
N THR A 55 -5.88 19.33 1.20
CA THR A 55 -4.45 19.14 0.96
C THR A 55 -3.75 19.14 2.31
N VAL A 56 -3.03 18.05 2.60
CA VAL A 56 -2.26 17.89 3.83
C VAL A 56 -0.78 17.83 3.48
N GLY A 57 0.01 18.67 4.14
CA GLY A 57 1.39 18.92 3.73
C GLY A 57 1.48 19.99 2.63
N GLN A 58 2.68 20.35 2.27
CA GLN A 58 2.95 21.36 1.25
C GLN A 58 3.95 20.83 0.24
N LYS A 59 3.55 20.81 -1.04
CA LYS A 59 4.47 20.45 -2.11
C LYS A 59 5.63 21.48 -2.17
N GLY A 60 6.87 20.99 -2.26
CA GLY A 60 8.02 21.84 -2.50
C GLY A 60 8.01 22.46 -3.90
N GLU A 61 8.61 23.63 -4.03
CA GLU A 61 8.93 24.27 -5.29
C GLU A 61 10.23 23.68 -5.87
N PRO A 62 10.53 23.83 -7.17
CA PRO A 62 11.78 23.35 -7.74
C PRO A 62 13.01 23.85 -6.94
N GLY A 63 13.81 22.92 -6.41
CA GLY A 63 14.98 23.19 -5.57
C GLY A 63 14.68 23.57 -4.12
N LYS A 64 13.44 23.40 -3.65
CA LYS A 64 13.05 23.58 -2.24
C LYS A 64 12.22 22.40 -1.76
N ASP A 65 12.50 21.95 -0.56
CA ASP A 65 11.70 20.90 0.07
C ASP A 65 10.30 21.42 0.45
N GLY A 66 9.31 20.56 0.38
CA GLY A 66 7.97 20.82 0.88
C GLY A 66 7.85 20.48 2.36
N VAL A 67 6.62 20.38 2.84
CA VAL A 67 6.29 19.92 4.19
C VAL A 67 5.56 18.58 4.09
N ASP A 68 6.09 17.55 4.77
CA ASP A 68 5.46 16.24 4.84
C ASP A 68 4.07 16.33 5.46
N GLY A 69 3.06 15.84 4.75
CA GLY A 69 1.69 15.77 5.24
C GLY A 69 1.37 14.39 5.79
N GLN A 70 0.48 14.32 6.78
CA GLN A 70 -0.02 13.06 7.32
C GLN A 70 -1.51 13.15 7.60
N ILE A 71 -2.25 12.10 7.26
CA ILE A 71 -3.66 11.92 7.62
C ILE A 71 -3.76 10.65 8.45
N GLY A 72 -4.27 10.77 9.69
CA GLY A 72 -4.51 9.66 10.59
C GLY A 72 -6.01 9.47 10.83
N VAL A 73 -6.47 8.22 10.73
CA VAL A 73 -7.79 7.78 11.22
C VAL A 73 -7.54 6.85 12.39
N ASN A 74 -7.86 7.31 13.59
CA ASN A 74 -7.56 6.59 14.83
C ASN A 74 -8.80 5.87 15.36
N GLY A 75 -8.64 4.59 15.70
CA GLY A 75 -9.61 3.81 16.44
C GLY A 75 -9.51 4.09 17.96
N LYS A 76 -10.58 3.78 18.69
CA LYS A 76 -10.66 3.99 20.15
C LYS A 76 -9.63 3.16 20.93
N ASP A 77 -9.21 2.04 20.38
CA ASP A 77 -8.32 1.04 20.99
C ASP A 77 -6.84 1.16 20.55
N GLY A 78 -6.45 2.30 19.95
CA GLY A 78 -5.11 2.52 19.44
C GLY A 78 -4.84 1.98 18.03
N SER A 79 -5.83 1.35 17.38
CA SER A 79 -5.76 1.04 15.96
C SER A 79 -5.74 2.33 15.12
N ALA A 80 -5.09 2.31 13.96
CA ALA A 80 -5.04 3.47 13.08
C ALA A 80 -4.80 3.09 11.61
N VAL A 81 -5.33 3.92 10.72
CA VAL A 81 -4.89 4.01 9.32
C VAL A 81 -4.19 5.34 9.13
N VAL A 82 -2.97 5.32 8.62
CA VAL A 82 -2.15 6.52 8.43
C VAL A 82 -1.73 6.63 6.97
N LEU A 83 -2.04 7.76 6.34
CA LEU A 83 -1.50 8.14 5.04
C LEU A 83 -0.29 9.04 5.29
N ASN A 84 0.89 8.61 4.89
CA ASN A 84 2.15 9.28 5.19
C ASN A 84 2.73 9.91 3.93
N GLY A 85 2.79 11.23 3.88
CA GLY A 85 3.34 11.98 2.76
C GLY A 85 4.86 11.99 2.69
N LYS A 86 5.55 11.59 3.77
CA LYS A 86 7.02 11.56 3.82
C LYS A 86 7.62 10.52 2.90
N ASP A 87 7.04 9.31 2.89
CA ASP A 87 7.54 8.16 2.14
C ASP A 87 6.49 7.54 1.20
N GLY A 88 5.30 8.14 1.12
CA GLY A 88 4.20 7.65 0.28
C GLY A 88 3.58 6.34 0.78
N SER A 89 3.76 6.00 2.06
CA SER A 89 3.23 4.76 2.63
C SER A 89 1.81 4.90 3.18
N ILE A 90 1.11 3.77 3.27
CA ILE A 90 -0.14 3.60 3.99
C ILE A 90 0.14 2.66 5.17
N GLY A 91 0.10 3.19 6.39
CA GLY A 91 0.26 2.41 7.62
C GLY A 91 -1.09 1.86 8.10
N LEU A 92 -1.14 0.58 8.42
CA LEU A 92 -2.27 -0.11 9.04
C LEU A 92 -1.81 -0.62 10.41
N ASN A 93 -2.15 0.11 11.47
CA ASN A 93 -1.79 -0.24 12.83
C ASN A 93 -2.93 -1.03 13.49
N GLY A 94 -2.62 -2.16 14.08
CA GLY A 94 -3.56 -2.95 14.86
C GLY A 94 -3.86 -2.31 16.22
N LYS A 95 -4.68 -3.00 17.02
CA LYS A 95 -5.00 -2.62 18.41
C LYS A 95 -3.71 -2.38 19.21
N ASP A 96 -3.72 -1.33 20.03
CA ASP A 96 -2.58 -0.91 20.88
C ASP A 96 -1.30 -0.59 20.07
N GLY A 97 -1.44 -0.28 18.76
CA GLY A 97 -0.31 0.00 17.86
C GLY A 97 0.55 -1.22 17.51
N ALA A 98 0.13 -2.41 17.92
CA ALA A 98 0.85 -3.66 17.65
C ALA A 98 0.54 -4.21 16.24
N ASN A 99 1.47 -5.00 15.70
CA ASN A 99 1.30 -5.77 14.45
C ASN A 99 0.90 -4.94 13.22
N GLY A 100 1.43 -3.73 13.13
CA GLY A 100 1.18 -2.86 11.98
C GLY A 100 1.79 -3.37 10.68
N VAL A 101 1.12 -3.07 9.56
CA VAL A 101 1.61 -3.30 8.21
C VAL A 101 1.73 -1.95 7.51
N SER A 102 2.83 -1.71 6.83
CA SER A 102 3.00 -0.55 5.93
C SER A 102 3.00 -1.01 4.48
N ILE A 103 2.21 -0.35 3.64
CA ILE A 103 2.11 -0.60 2.20
C ILE A 103 2.70 0.60 1.47
N LYS A 104 3.62 0.37 0.52
CA LYS A 104 4.25 1.43 -0.28
C LYS A 104 4.67 0.94 -1.66
N GLY A 105 5.03 1.87 -2.55
CA GLY A 105 5.77 1.56 -3.77
C GLY A 105 7.26 1.42 -3.47
N ASP A 106 7.91 0.39 -4.01
CA ASP A 106 9.35 0.18 -3.88
C ASP A 106 9.91 -0.64 -5.05
N GLN A 107 11.23 -0.71 -5.16
CA GLN A 107 11.90 -1.58 -6.12
C GLN A 107 11.84 -3.04 -5.64
N GLY A 108 11.39 -3.92 -6.51
CA GLY A 108 11.37 -5.36 -6.29
C GLY A 108 11.81 -6.13 -7.54
N PRO A 109 11.92 -7.46 -7.49
CA PRO A 109 12.34 -8.27 -8.63
C PRO A 109 11.45 -8.05 -9.84
N ALA A 110 12.00 -8.09 -11.04
CA ALA A 110 11.22 -8.17 -12.26
C ALA A 110 10.39 -9.48 -12.29
N GLY A 111 9.37 -9.55 -13.14
CA GLY A 111 8.56 -10.74 -13.29
C GLY A 111 9.35 -11.96 -13.79
N VAL A 112 8.66 -13.06 -14.05
CA VAL A 112 9.28 -14.33 -14.47
C VAL A 112 10.13 -14.22 -15.74
N ASP A 113 9.83 -13.23 -16.60
CA ASP A 113 10.59 -12.92 -17.84
C ASP A 113 11.77 -11.98 -17.61
N GLY A 114 11.91 -11.38 -16.43
CA GLY A 114 12.98 -10.44 -16.14
C GLY A 114 14.34 -11.09 -16.12
N ALA A 115 15.37 -10.34 -16.55
CA ALA A 115 16.75 -10.77 -16.44
C ALA A 115 17.17 -10.92 -14.97
N ALA A 116 18.22 -11.69 -14.72
CA ALA A 116 18.76 -11.85 -13.38
C ALA A 116 19.23 -10.49 -12.83
N GLY A 117 18.72 -10.09 -11.67
CA GLY A 117 19.02 -8.80 -11.04
C GLY A 117 18.22 -7.61 -11.57
N GLU A 118 17.36 -7.81 -12.57
CA GLU A 118 16.46 -6.75 -13.05
C GLU A 118 15.37 -6.46 -12.01
N THR A 119 15.07 -5.18 -11.80
CA THR A 119 14.05 -4.69 -10.87
C THR A 119 12.98 -3.86 -11.56
N LYS A 120 11.81 -3.77 -10.95
CA LYS A 120 10.71 -2.90 -11.36
C LYS A 120 10.00 -2.33 -10.13
N ASN A 121 9.21 -1.28 -10.32
CA ASN A 121 8.35 -0.76 -9.27
C ASN A 121 7.28 -1.81 -8.91
N ARG A 122 7.16 -2.11 -7.62
CA ARG A 122 6.18 -3.03 -7.05
C ARG A 122 5.41 -2.38 -5.91
N ILE A 123 4.26 -2.90 -5.61
CA ILE A 123 3.63 -2.71 -4.31
C ILE A 123 4.31 -3.68 -3.37
N VAL A 124 4.85 -3.16 -2.28
CA VAL A 124 5.42 -3.95 -1.20
C VAL A 124 4.68 -3.68 0.10
N TYR A 125 4.69 -4.64 1.00
CA TYR A 125 4.26 -4.41 2.37
C TYR A 125 5.37 -4.83 3.34
N GLU A 126 5.45 -4.08 4.43
CA GLU A 126 6.46 -4.26 5.46
C GLU A 126 5.79 -4.41 6.83
N TYR A 127 6.32 -5.30 7.64
CA TYR A 127 5.87 -5.52 9.01
C TYR A 127 7.03 -5.96 9.90
N LYS A 128 6.85 -5.87 11.21
CA LYS A 128 7.85 -6.36 12.17
C LYS A 128 7.84 -7.87 12.24
N ASP A 129 9.04 -8.47 12.24
CA ASP A 129 9.17 -9.93 12.39
C ASP A 129 8.56 -10.35 13.77
N PRO A 130 7.56 -11.26 13.77
CA PRO A 130 6.96 -11.73 15.01
C PRO A 130 7.95 -12.44 15.95
N LYS A 131 9.08 -12.95 15.42
CA LYS A 131 10.12 -13.63 16.19
C LYS A 131 11.21 -12.68 16.67
N ASP A 132 11.46 -11.61 15.94
CA ASP A 132 12.43 -10.56 16.27
C ASP A 132 11.87 -9.18 15.88
N PRO A 133 11.14 -8.49 16.78
CA PRO A 133 10.54 -7.18 16.47
C PRO A 133 11.55 -6.07 16.13
N SER A 134 12.85 -6.29 16.30
CA SER A 134 13.88 -5.36 15.84
C SER A 134 14.04 -5.40 14.31
N GLN A 135 13.67 -6.51 13.68
CA GLN A 135 13.74 -6.71 12.23
C GLN A 135 12.44 -6.28 11.56
N THR A 136 12.58 -5.84 10.31
CA THR A 136 11.44 -5.54 9.43
C THR A 136 11.49 -6.52 8.27
N ILE A 137 10.39 -7.22 8.06
CA ILE A 137 10.19 -8.11 6.90
C ILE A 137 9.55 -7.28 5.80
N LYS A 138 10.09 -7.40 4.59
CA LYS A 138 9.56 -6.80 3.36
C LYS A 138 9.13 -7.93 2.43
N GLU A 139 7.92 -7.84 1.91
CA GLU A 139 7.38 -8.78 0.94
C GLU A 139 6.83 -8.05 -0.29
N ASP A 140 7.09 -8.63 -1.46
CA ASP A 140 6.64 -8.10 -2.73
C ASP A 140 5.27 -8.67 -3.09
N VAL A 141 4.35 -7.82 -3.53
CA VAL A 141 3.05 -8.26 -4.05
C VAL A 141 3.23 -8.83 -5.45
N ALA A 142 2.85 -10.10 -5.63
CA ALA A 142 2.86 -10.77 -6.93
C ALA A 142 1.85 -10.15 -7.89
N THR A 143 2.21 -10.10 -9.16
CA THR A 143 1.37 -9.65 -10.27
C THR A 143 1.23 -10.78 -11.30
N LEU A 144 0.39 -10.60 -12.32
CA LEU A 144 0.25 -11.57 -13.42
C LEU A 144 1.55 -11.80 -14.20
N ASN A 145 2.54 -10.90 -14.10
CA ASN A 145 3.86 -11.08 -14.72
C ASN A 145 4.82 -11.92 -13.88
N ASP A 146 4.43 -12.27 -12.67
CA ASP A 146 5.16 -13.24 -11.85
C ASP A 146 4.70 -14.65 -12.21
N GLY A 147 5.45 -15.66 -11.82
CA GLY A 147 5.13 -17.02 -12.23
C GLY A 147 6.19 -18.02 -11.80
N LEU A 148 6.24 -19.14 -12.51
CA LEU A 148 7.14 -20.25 -12.24
C LEU A 148 8.07 -20.49 -13.43
N LYS A 149 9.29 -20.98 -13.14
CA LYS A 149 10.23 -21.47 -14.14
C LYS A 149 10.34 -22.99 -14.02
N PHE A 150 10.14 -23.67 -15.13
CA PHE A 150 10.24 -25.11 -15.24
C PHE A 150 11.49 -25.46 -16.03
N LYS A 151 12.21 -26.49 -15.61
CA LYS A 151 13.41 -26.95 -16.29
C LYS A 151 13.41 -28.47 -16.41
N GLY A 152 13.62 -28.96 -17.61
CA GLY A 152 13.92 -30.36 -17.89
C GLY A 152 15.43 -30.63 -17.89
N ASP A 153 15.80 -31.90 -18.15
CA ASP A 153 17.19 -32.32 -18.21
C ASP A 153 17.94 -31.71 -19.44
N LYS A 154 17.20 -31.35 -20.48
CA LYS A 154 17.74 -30.74 -21.71
C LYS A 154 16.89 -29.55 -22.13
N GLY A 155 17.53 -28.54 -22.67
CA GLY A 155 16.91 -27.31 -23.15
C GLY A 155 16.94 -26.19 -22.12
N ASP A 156 16.42 -25.04 -22.51
CA ASP A 156 16.30 -23.84 -21.64
C ASP A 156 15.15 -23.96 -20.68
N SER A 157 15.16 -23.13 -19.64
CA SER A 157 14.02 -23.03 -18.71
C SER A 157 12.81 -22.43 -19.41
N ILE A 158 11.64 -23.00 -19.16
CA ILE A 158 10.34 -22.51 -19.61
C ILE A 158 9.81 -21.59 -18.53
N ALA A 159 9.68 -20.29 -18.83
CA ALA A 159 9.02 -19.33 -17.96
C ALA A 159 7.51 -19.33 -18.24
N LYS A 160 6.70 -19.42 -17.21
CA LYS A 160 5.24 -19.31 -17.27
C LYS A 160 4.77 -18.27 -16.28
N LYS A 161 4.06 -17.26 -16.78
CA LYS A 161 3.39 -16.25 -15.93
C LYS A 161 2.21 -16.87 -15.19
N LEU A 162 1.74 -16.17 -14.17
CA LEU A 162 0.48 -16.56 -13.54
C LEU A 162 -0.63 -16.54 -14.60
N ASN A 163 -1.48 -17.57 -14.56
CA ASN A 163 -2.58 -17.80 -15.51
C ASN A 163 -2.17 -18.25 -16.93
N GLU A 164 -0.90 -18.59 -17.17
CA GLU A 164 -0.46 -19.22 -18.41
C GLU A 164 -0.43 -20.75 -18.28
N GLU A 165 -0.84 -21.44 -19.32
CA GLU A 165 -0.86 -22.91 -19.38
C GLU A 165 0.53 -23.48 -19.65
N LEU A 166 0.92 -24.51 -18.88
CA LEU A 166 2.08 -25.35 -19.15
C LEU A 166 1.63 -26.69 -19.75
N GLU A 167 1.96 -26.93 -21.00
CA GLU A 167 1.70 -28.22 -21.64
C GLU A 167 2.84 -29.20 -21.35
N ILE A 168 2.47 -30.43 -20.96
CA ILE A 168 3.40 -31.57 -20.82
C ILE A 168 2.90 -32.67 -21.76
N LEU A 169 3.62 -32.87 -22.86
CA LEU A 169 3.17 -33.73 -23.95
C LEU A 169 4.03 -35.00 -24.07
N GLY A 170 3.40 -36.15 -24.03
CA GLY A 170 4.02 -37.44 -24.30
C GLY A 170 4.10 -37.81 -25.80
N LYS A 171 3.37 -37.10 -26.67
CA LYS A 171 3.28 -37.29 -28.12
C LYS A 171 2.90 -38.73 -28.56
N LEU A 172 2.27 -39.48 -27.69
CA LEU A 172 1.69 -40.76 -28.05
C LEU A 172 0.38 -40.56 -28.83
N ASP A 173 0.02 -41.51 -29.72
CA ASP A 173 -1.26 -41.46 -30.41
C ASP A 173 -2.39 -41.41 -29.39
N PRO A 174 -3.34 -40.46 -29.47
CA PRO A 174 -4.43 -40.33 -28.53
C PRO A 174 -5.31 -41.58 -28.38
N ASN A 175 -5.35 -42.44 -29.40
CA ASN A 175 -6.09 -43.68 -29.40
C ASN A 175 -5.27 -44.94 -28.99
N ALA A 176 -4.00 -44.75 -28.66
CA ALA A 176 -3.15 -45.87 -28.20
C ALA A 176 -3.60 -46.31 -26.79
N ALA A 177 -3.57 -47.63 -26.56
CA ALA A 177 -3.77 -48.17 -25.23
C ALA A 177 -2.63 -47.76 -24.30
N VAL A 178 -2.98 -47.21 -23.13
CA VAL A 178 -2.02 -46.71 -22.12
C VAL A 178 -2.14 -47.49 -20.79
N THR A 179 -1.10 -47.43 -20.01
CA THR A 179 -1.05 -48.03 -18.65
C THR A 179 -0.46 -47.01 -17.67
N ASP A 180 -0.92 -47.01 -16.45
CA ASP A 180 -0.43 -46.26 -15.30
C ASP A 180 0.66 -46.98 -14.49
N LYS A 181 1.05 -48.21 -14.91
CA LYS A 181 1.92 -49.07 -14.10
C LYS A 181 3.42 -48.89 -14.32
N ASN A 182 3.81 -48.26 -15.43
CA ASN A 182 5.22 -48.23 -15.86
C ASN A 182 5.96 -46.95 -15.50
N LEU A 183 5.26 -45.89 -15.12
CA LEU A 183 5.82 -44.57 -14.77
C LEU A 183 5.43 -44.17 -13.37
N ARG A 184 6.33 -43.47 -12.69
CA ARG A 184 6.10 -42.87 -11.39
C ARG A 184 6.89 -41.54 -11.28
N VAL A 185 6.35 -40.58 -10.53
CA VAL A 185 7.00 -39.34 -10.21
C VAL A 185 7.42 -39.37 -8.75
N ASP A 186 8.72 -39.22 -8.50
CA ASP A 186 9.28 -39.13 -7.14
C ASP A 186 9.66 -37.68 -6.84
N ASN A 187 9.46 -37.27 -5.57
CA ASN A 187 10.07 -36.07 -5.04
C ASN A 187 11.50 -36.41 -4.56
N ASP A 188 12.50 -35.84 -5.23
CA ASP A 188 13.90 -36.03 -4.88
C ASP A 188 14.59 -34.66 -4.75
N ALA A 189 14.97 -34.31 -3.53
CA ALA A 189 15.63 -33.06 -3.20
C ALA A 189 14.93 -31.81 -3.79
N GLY A 190 13.61 -31.73 -3.70
CA GLY A 190 12.81 -30.62 -4.23
C GLY A 190 12.60 -30.63 -5.74
N LYS A 191 12.88 -31.75 -6.41
CA LYS A 191 12.64 -31.97 -7.83
C LYS A 191 11.60 -33.07 -8.03
N LEU A 192 10.73 -32.90 -9.00
CA LEU A 192 9.85 -33.98 -9.47
C LEU A 192 10.63 -34.77 -10.53
N VAL A 193 11.02 -36.01 -10.18
CA VAL A 193 11.82 -36.88 -11.04
C VAL A 193 10.90 -37.97 -11.59
N LEU A 194 10.75 -37.99 -12.93
CA LEU A 194 10.02 -39.01 -13.64
C LEU A 194 10.88 -40.27 -13.76
N LYS A 195 10.38 -41.40 -13.26
CA LYS A 195 11.07 -42.69 -13.29
C LYS A 195 10.24 -43.72 -14.03
N MET A 196 10.91 -44.52 -14.85
CA MET A 196 10.31 -45.65 -15.55
C MET A 196 10.66 -46.98 -14.83
N ALA A 197 9.73 -47.89 -14.78
CA ALA A 197 9.97 -49.22 -14.24
C ALA A 197 11.06 -49.95 -15.02
N LYS A 198 11.95 -50.70 -14.32
CA LYS A 198 12.97 -51.51 -14.96
C LYS A 198 12.37 -52.70 -15.72
N GLN A 199 11.23 -53.16 -15.30
CA GLN A 199 10.46 -54.23 -15.96
C GLN A 199 9.12 -53.63 -16.36
N LEU A 200 8.83 -53.61 -17.66
CA LEU A 200 7.55 -53.10 -18.18
C LEU A 200 6.48 -54.21 -18.06
N GLN A 201 5.29 -53.83 -17.70
CA GLN A 201 4.09 -54.70 -17.60
C GLN A 201 3.14 -54.43 -18.77
#